data_50e6dc416711626667881eb8947fc347
#
_entry.id   50e6dc416711626667881eb8947fc347
#
_cell.length_a   1.000
_cell.length_b   1.000
_cell.length_c   1.000
_cell.angle_alpha   90.00
_cell.angle_beta   90.00
_cell.angle_gamma   90.00
#
_symmetry.space_group_name_H-M   'P 1'
#
loop_
_entity.id
_entity.type
_entity.pdbx_description
1 polymer ?
#
loop_
_entity_poly.entity_id
_entity_poly.type
_entity_poly.pdbx_seq_one_letter_code
_entity_poly.pdbx_strand_id
1 'polypeptide(L)'
;MDEHGNVVIEPQYVEAEDFYHQFAKVKLNDCHVPIDVLGRLLIKQMYKSVGYFEEDLARVRLVRRWGFIDTRGNVAIELKYDAAQDFSDGLAAVAVQNQYGYIDKEGRMIISPRYQWAGDFKNNLAPVQWFGKSGFVDRNGLFILNTPFEKCFPFQQKVAVVLHENLWGLIDLQGNLLLPPQFPYNAGTANGEFFDEMAIFKVENKFGFISQDGLIAVMPRYESAGDFSEGLAPVQMHGKYGFINKKDELVIPFIFEDAGLFSEGLAQVRQHGQWGYINRAGDWRIPPKFDHVLPFNHGLAWTEKEGIWRYINPAGDQIWKEQEVMMI
;
A
#
# COMPACT_ATOMS: atom_id res chain seq x y z
N MET A 1 21.18 -3.99 4.85
CA MET A 1 22.35 -3.48 4.08
C MET A 1 22.13 -1.99 3.90
N ASP A 2 23.19 -1.18 3.97
CA ASP A 2 23.09 0.24 3.64
C ASP A 2 23.25 0.47 2.13
N GLU A 3 23.11 1.73 1.67
CA GLU A 3 23.24 2.13 0.26
C GLU A 3 24.66 1.92 -0.33
N HIS A 4 25.64 1.65 0.52
CA HIS A 4 27.03 1.37 0.13
C HIS A 4 27.34 -0.15 0.11
N GLY A 5 26.34 -0.99 0.42
CA GLY A 5 26.47 -2.45 0.44
C GLY A 5 27.06 -3.02 1.74
N ASN A 6 27.22 -2.21 2.79
CA ASN A 6 27.66 -2.72 4.07
C ASN A 6 26.51 -3.44 4.76
N VAL A 7 26.79 -4.63 5.30
CA VAL A 7 25.82 -5.36 6.11
C VAL A 7 25.64 -4.63 7.44
N VAL A 8 24.45 -4.03 7.65
CA VAL A 8 24.09 -3.34 8.90
C VAL A 8 23.50 -4.33 9.90
N ILE A 9 22.69 -5.27 9.40
CA ILE A 9 22.07 -6.32 10.19
C ILE A 9 22.46 -7.66 9.57
N GLU A 10 23.18 -8.48 10.32
CA GLU A 10 23.59 -9.81 9.84
C GLU A 10 22.37 -10.68 9.50
N PRO A 11 22.44 -11.51 8.44
CA PRO A 11 21.39 -12.45 8.10
C PRO A 11 21.18 -13.48 9.22
N GLN A 12 20.09 -13.34 9.97
CA GLN A 12 19.78 -14.21 11.12
C GLN A 12 18.28 -14.55 11.21
N TYR A 13 17.46 -13.96 10.34
CA TYR A 13 16.01 -14.16 10.33
C TYR A 13 15.59 -14.98 9.11
N VAL A 14 14.59 -15.85 9.28
CA VAL A 14 14.05 -16.68 8.19
C VAL A 14 13.27 -15.83 7.18
N GLU A 15 12.56 -14.82 7.67
CA GLU A 15 11.80 -13.88 6.89
C GLU A 15 12.02 -12.48 7.44
N ALA A 16 12.13 -11.49 6.57
CA ALA A 16 12.21 -10.08 6.90
C ALA A 16 11.39 -9.29 5.89
N GLU A 17 10.65 -8.29 6.37
CA GLU A 17 9.95 -7.32 5.53
C GLU A 17 10.82 -6.08 5.35
N ASP A 18 10.51 -5.25 4.34
CA ASP A 18 11.18 -3.97 4.13
C ASP A 18 10.97 -3.03 5.32
N PHE A 19 11.93 -2.12 5.51
CA PHE A 19 11.78 -1.07 6.50
C PHE A 19 10.68 -0.10 6.06
N TYR A 20 9.68 0.05 6.94
CA TYR A 20 8.64 1.07 6.84
C TYR A 20 8.88 2.12 7.93
N HIS A 21 9.11 3.36 7.53
CA HIS A 21 9.67 4.42 8.37
C HIS A 21 11.05 4.01 8.94
N GLN A 22 11.15 3.60 10.17
CA GLN A 22 12.40 3.18 10.83
C GLN A 22 12.32 1.77 11.40
N PHE A 23 11.30 1.02 11.02
CA PHE A 23 10.96 -0.29 11.59
C PHE A 23 10.73 -1.32 10.50
N ALA A 24 11.22 -2.53 10.73
CA ALA A 24 10.92 -3.68 9.89
C ALA A 24 10.35 -4.80 10.73
N LYS A 25 9.59 -5.70 10.13
CA LYS A 25 9.15 -6.93 10.80
C LYS A 25 10.00 -8.08 10.33
N VAL A 26 10.46 -8.89 11.28
CA VAL A 26 11.22 -10.12 11.03
C VAL A 26 10.52 -11.30 11.68
N LYS A 27 10.72 -12.49 11.12
CA LYS A 27 10.15 -13.72 11.68
C LYS A 27 11.11 -14.34 12.69
N LEU A 28 10.62 -14.51 13.91
CA LEU A 28 11.31 -15.17 15.02
C LEU A 28 10.36 -16.16 15.69
N ASN A 29 10.69 -17.47 15.67
CA ASN A 29 9.88 -18.52 16.30
C ASN A 29 8.37 -18.47 15.95
N ASP A 30 8.03 -18.44 14.67
CA ASP A 30 6.66 -18.35 14.13
C ASP A 30 5.87 -17.07 14.48
N CYS A 31 6.54 -16.07 15.07
CA CYS A 31 5.98 -14.74 15.31
C CYS A 31 6.71 -13.70 14.48
N HIS A 32 5.95 -12.72 13.97
CA HIS A 32 6.55 -11.52 13.40
C HIS A 32 6.85 -10.53 14.52
N VAL A 33 8.06 -10.02 14.57
CA VAL A 33 8.52 -9.09 15.61
C VAL A 33 9.15 -7.86 14.97
N PRO A 34 8.91 -6.65 15.51
CA PRO A 34 9.50 -5.44 14.96
C PRO A 34 10.96 -5.29 15.43
N ILE A 35 11.80 -4.83 14.49
CA ILE A 35 13.18 -4.42 14.74
C ILE A 35 13.37 -2.97 14.30
N ASP A 36 14.34 -2.30 14.90
CA ASP A 36 14.81 -0.99 14.44
C ASP A 36 15.89 -1.11 13.35
N VAL A 37 16.32 0.03 12.80
CA VAL A 37 17.38 0.09 11.76
C VAL A 37 18.73 -0.48 12.16
N LEU A 38 18.96 -0.74 13.45
CA LEU A 38 20.15 -1.41 13.97
C LEU A 38 19.93 -2.91 14.25
N GLY A 39 18.76 -3.45 13.90
CA GLY A 39 18.41 -4.85 14.13
C GLY A 39 18.01 -5.18 15.57
N ARG A 40 17.79 -4.18 16.42
CA ARG A 40 17.40 -4.41 17.82
C ARG A 40 15.92 -4.72 17.89
N LEU A 41 15.56 -5.78 18.61
CA LEU A 41 14.18 -6.16 18.85
C LEU A 41 13.47 -5.09 19.68
N LEU A 42 12.31 -4.64 19.21
CA LEU A 42 11.49 -3.59 19.85
C LEU A 42 10.37 -4.14 20.72
N ILE A 43 10.42 -5.42 21.08
CA ILE A 43 9.42 -6.06 21.93
C ILE A 43 10.07 -6.64 23.17
N LYS A 44 9.35 -6.60 24.28
CA LYS A 44 9.76 -7.21 25.55
C LYS A 44 9.15 -8.58 25.80
N GLN A 45 8.14 -8.93 25.00
CA GLN A 45 7.47 -10.22 25.01
C GLN A 45 7.00 -10.60 23.60
N MET A 46 6.83 -11.90 23.36
CA MET A 46 6.33 -12.38 22.09
C MET A 46 4.83 -12.14 21.96
N TYR A 47 4.43 -11.51 20.86
CA TYR A 47 3.03 -11.31 20.50
C TYR A 47 2.66 -12.24 19.34
N LYS A 48 1.41 -12.68 19.28
CA LYS A 48 0.89 -13.50 18.19
C LYS A 48 0.78 -12.69 16.89
N SER A 49 0.62 -11.37 16.98
CA SER A 49 0.56 -10.47 15.85
C SER A 49 1.07 -9.10 16.26
N VAL A 50 1.83 -8.45 15.38
CA VAL A 50 2.32 -7.08 15.53
C VAL A 50 2.06 -6.33 14.23
N GLY A 51 1.41 -5.15 14.33
CA GLY A 51 1.21 -4.21 13.22
C GLY A 51 2.47 -3.40 12.93
N TYR A 52 2.37 -2.51 11.94
CA TYR A 52 3.37 -1.47 11.75
C TYR A 52 3.22 -0.38 12.81
N PHE A 53 4.30 0.37 13.02
CA PHE A 53 4.23 1.58 13.82
C PHE A 53 3.60 2.69 12.98
N GLU A 54 2.38 3.04 13.37
CA GLU A 54 1.65 4.18 12.84
C GLU A 54 1.52 5.22 13.95
N GLU A 55 1.97 6.43 13.68
CA GLU A 55 1.95 7.52 14.65
C GLU A 55 2.62 7.16 16.00
N ASP A 56 3.74 6.43 15.96
CA ASP A 56 4.56 5.94 17.09
C ASP A 56 3.95 4.79 17.91
N LEU A 57 2.83 4.23 17.50
CA LEU A 57 2.17 3.11 18.15
C LEU A 57 1.95 1.94 17.18
N ALA A 58 2.27 0.72 17.63
CA ALA A 58 1.96 -0.49 16.88
C ALA A 58 0.91 -1.31 17.62
N ARG A 59 -0.13 -1.73 16.92
CA ARG A 59 -1.09 -2.66 17.49
C ARG A 59 -0.44 -4.02 17.71
N VAL A 60 -0.72 -4.64 18.84
CA VAL A 60 -0.23 -5.98 19.18
C VAL A 60 -1.36 -6.86 19.69
N ARG A 61 -1.21 -8.17 19.43
CA ARG A 61 -2.16 -9.17 19.92
C ARG A 61 -1.46 -10.24 20.72
N LEU A 62 -1.95 -10.45 21.94
CA LEU A 62 -1.58 -11.58 22.76
C LEU A 62 -2.82 -12.46 22.97
N VAL A 63 -2.72 -13.74 22.58
CA VAL A 63 -3.85 -14.69 22.59
C VAL A 63 -5.03 -14.18 21.76
N ARG A 64 -5.99 -13.51 22.38
CA ARG A 64 -7.24 -13.03 21.76
C ARG A 64 -7.48 -11.53 21.94
N ARG A 65 -6.59 -10.83 22.65
CA ARG A 65 -6.78 -9.41 22.98
C ARG A 65 -5.77 -8.54 22.28
N TRP A 66 -6.24 -7.41 21.79
CA TRP A 66 -5.46 -6.38 21.15
C TRP A 66 -5.19 -5.21 22.09
N GLY A 67 -4.04 -4.60 21.95
CA GLY A 67 -3.59 -3.37 22.57
C GLY A 67 -2.50 -2.75 21.73
N PHE A 68 -1.72 -1.82 22.28
CA PHE A 68 -0.70 -1.11 21.53
C PHE A 68 0.60 -1.02 22.33
N ILE A 69 1.72 -1.07 21.62
CA ILE A 69 3.06 -0.80 22.14
C ILE A 69 3.63 0.47 21.55
N ASP A 70 4.49 1.14 22.31
CA ASP A 70 5.30 2.26 21.83
C ASP A 70 6.53 1.77 21.04
N THR A 71 7.26 2.72 20.42
CA THR A 71 8.50 2.45 19.65
C THR A 71 9.66 1.87 20.50
N ARG A 72 9.50 1.82 21.84
CA ARG A 72 10.45 1.19 22.77
C ARG A 72 10.00 -0.22 23.20
N GLY A 73 8.87 -0.70 22.66
CA GLY A 73 8.26 -1.99 22.97
C GLY A 73 7.57 -2.06 24.33
N ASN A 74 7.25 -0.93 24.96
CA ASN A 74 6.43 -0.90 26.17
C ASN A 74 4.95 -0.93 25.78
N VAL A 75 4.14 -1.60 26.61
CA VAL A 75 2.68 -1.53 26.45
C VAL A 75 2.23 -0.11 26.74
N ALA A 76 1.82 0.61 25.71
CA ALA A 76 1.26 1.96 25.80
C ALA A 76 -0.24 1.92 26.09
N ILE A 77 -0.96 0.98 25.48
CA ILE A 77 -2.39 0.78 25.69
C ILE A 77 -2.63 -0.71 25.97
N GLU A 78 -3.28 -0.99 27.11
CA GLU A 78 -3.54 -2.36 27.59
C GLU A 78 -4.21 -3.25 26.55
N LEU A 79 -3.86 -4.54 26.56
CA LEU A 79 -4.42 -5.56 25.67
C LEU A 79 -5.80 -6.01 26.18
N LYS A 80 -6.85 -5.25 25.87
CA LYS A 80 -8.22 -5.49 26.34
C LYS A 80 -9.26 -5.53 25.24
N TYR A 81 -8.93 -5.12 24.01
CA TYR A 81 -9.86 -5.03 22.89
C TYR A 81 -10.03 -6.34 22.15
N ASP A 82 -11.21 -6.59 21.59
CA ASP A 82 -11.51 -7.78 20.77
C ASP A 82 -10.87 -7.66 19.38
N ALA A 83 -10.80 -6.43 18.85
CA ALA A 83 -10.08 -6.07 17.63
C ALA A 83 -9.50 -4.66 17.76
N ALA A 84 -8.47 -4.35 17.00
CA ALA A 84 -7.90 -3.02 16.85
C ALA A 84 -7.38 -2.80 15.44
N GLN A 85 -7.55 -1.59 14.92
CA GLN A 85 -6.89 -1.10 13.72
C GLN A 85 -5.73 -0.18 14.10
N ASP A 86 -4.89 0.19 13.13
CA ASP A 86 -3.76 1.07 13.37
C ASP A 86 -4.24 2.51 13.66
N PHE A 87 -3.39 3.33 14.26
CA PHE A 87 -3.69 4.75 14.45
C PHE A 87 -3.67 5.49 13.12
N SER A 88 -4.61 6.39 12.94
CA SER A 88 -4.69 7.28 11.79
C SER A 88 -5.42 8.56 12.17
N ASP A 89 -4.86 9.72 11.82
CA ASP A 89 -5.33 11.04 12.27
C ASP A 89 -5.54 11.09 13.81
N GLY A 90 -4.65 10.46 14.59
CA GLY A 90 -4.65 10.47 16.05
C GLY A 90 -5.70 9.59 16.72
N LEU A 91 -6.45 8.78 15.98
CA LEU A 91 -7.47 7.86 16.52
C LEU A 91 -7.27 6.45 15.96
N ALA A 92 -7.61 5.43 16.77
CA ALA A 92 -7.65 4.04 16.33
C ALA A 92 -9.03 3.42 16.57
N ALA A 93 -9.53 2.69 15.59
CA ALA A 93 -10.75 1.92 15.74
C ALA A 93 -10.47 0.69 16.62
N VAL A 94 -11.26 0.48 17.65
CA VAL A 94 -11.17 -0.68 18.55
C VAL A 94 -12.53 -1.31 18.77
N ALA A 95 -12.56 -2.63 18.90
CA ALA A 95 -13.80 -3.36 19.19
C ALA A 95 -13.88 -3.79 20.65
N VAL A 96 -15.05 -3.61 21.23
CA VAL A 96 -15.45 -4.14 22.55
C VAL A 96 -16.79 -4.82 22.36
N GLN A 97 -16.92 -6.10 22.75
CA GLN A 97 -18.13 -6.90 22.55
C GLN A 97 -18.65 -6.89 21.11
N ASN A 98 -17.72 -6.99 20.14
CA ASN A 98 -17.97 -6.96 18.70
C ASN A 98 -18.56 -5.63 18.16
N GLN A 99 -18.51 -4.56 18.93
CA GLN A 99 -18.87 -3.23 18.48
C GLN A 99 -17.64 -2.34 18.43
N TYR A 100 -17.50 -1.57 17.34
CA TYR A 100 -16.38 -0.67 17.13
C TYR A 100 -16.68 0.72 17.69
N GLY A 101 -15.67 1.30 18.31
CA GLY A 101 -15.55 2.69 18.72
C GLY A 101 -14.14 3.19 18.42
N TYR A 102 -13.78 4.35 18.93
CA TYR A 102 -12.46 4.93 18.69
C TYR A 102 -11.81 5.39 19.99
N ILE A 103 -10.50 5.17 20.06
CA ILE A 103 -9.64 5.62 21.16
C ILE A 103 -8.59 6.61 20.65
N ASP A 104 -8.11 7.47 21.54
CA ASP A 104 -6.92 8.29 21.31
C ASP A 104 -5.62 7.54 21.68
N LYS A 105 -4.48 8.21 21.50
CA LYS A 105 -3.14 7.65 21.77
C LYS A 105 -2.87 7.35 23.25
N GLU A 106 -3.64 7.95 24.16
CA GLU A 106 -3.61 7.67 25.60
C GLU A 106 -4.55 6.52 25.98
N GLY A 107 -5.25 5.91 25.01
CA GLY A 107 -6.18 4.80 25.22
C GLY A 107 -7.54 5.24 25.83
N ARG A 108 -7.84 6.56 25.79
CA ARG A 108 -9.15 7.07 26.22
C ARG A 108 -10.18 6.86 25.13
N MET A 109 -11.34 6.36 25.51
CA MET A 109 -12.46 6.16 24.59
C MET A 109 -13.03 7.52 24.17
N ILE A 110 -12.85 7.90 22.90
CA ILE A 110 -13.36 9.14 22.32
C ILE A 110 -14.76 8.91 21.73
N ILE A 111 -14.94 7.81 21.03
CA ILE A 111 -16.25 7.41 20.50
C ILE A 111 -16.59 6.04 21.08
N SER A 112 -17.66 5.97 21.86
CA SER A 112 -18.10 4.72 22.48
C SER A 112 -18.43 3.65 21.45
N PRO A 113 -18.10 2.36 21.72
CA PRO A 113 -18.39 1.24 20.84
C PRO A 113 -19.89 1.14 20.53
N ARG A 114 -20.23 1.20 19.24
CA ARG A 114 -21.61 1.15 18.76
C ARG A 114 -21.74 0.77 17.30
N TYR A 115 -20.62 0.78 16.53
CA TYR A 115 -20.65 0.49 15.12
C TYR A 115 -20.39 -1.00 14.87
N GLN A 116 -21.02 -1.56 13.83
CA GLN A 116 -20.81 -2.94 13.40
C GLN A 116 -19.44 -3.09 12.73
N TRP A 117 -18.98 -2.03 12.08
CA TRP A 117 -17.66 -1.88 11.50
C TRP A 117 -17.22 -0.41 11.55
N ALA A 118 -15.93 -0.17 11.62
CA ALA A 118 -15.35 1.17 11.62
C ALA A 118 -13.99 1.13 10.89
N GLY A 119 -13.77 2.08 9.98
CA GLY A 119 -12.51 2.26 9.26
C GLY A 119 -11.66 3.37 9.88
N ASP A 120 -10.50 3.63 9.26
CA ASP A 120 -9.55 4.62 9.74
C ASP A 120 -10.05 6.04 9.53
N PHE A 121 -9.68 6.92 10.46
CA PHE A 121 -9.86 8.35 10.27
C PHE A 121 -8.90 8.87 9.20
N LYS A 122 -9.46 9.62 8.24
CA LYS A 122 -8.71 10.39 7.25
C LYS A 122 -9.44 11.71 7.00
N ASN A 123 -8.71 12.82 7.01
CA ASN A 123 -9.29 14.16 6.89
C ASN A 123 -10.40 14.43 7.92
N ASN A 124 -10.21 13.98 9.16
CA ASN A 124 -11.15 14.08 10.29
C ASN A 124 -12.49 13.34 10.09
N LEU A 125 -12.61 12.47 9.10
CA LEU A 125 -13.77 11.64 8.83
C LEU A 125 -13.39 10.16 8.83
N ALA A 126 -14.24 9.32 9.37
CA ALA A 126 -14.08 7.88 9.33
C ALA A 126 -15.34 7.19 8.80
N PRO A 127 -15.19 6.20 7.91
CA PRO A 127 -16.34 5.42 7.47
C PRO A 127 -16.75 4.43 8.56
N VAL A 128 -18.05 4.34 8.79
CA VAL A 128 -18.63 3.41 9.78
C VAL A 128 -19.83 2.69 9.21
N GLN A 129 -20.13 1.52 9.75
CA GLN A 129 -21.37 0.81 9.48
C GLN A 129 -22.22 0.74 10.75
N TRP A 130 -23.47 1.19 10.66
CA TRP A 130 -24.44 1.23 11.73
C TRP A 130 -25.81 0.78 11.24
N PHE A 131 -26.38 -0.27 11.87
CA PHE A 131 -27.66 -0.89 11.46
C PHE A 131 -27.76 -1.19 9.96
N GLY A 132 -26.66 -1.75 9.36
CA GLY A 132 -26.62 -2.12 7.94
C GLY A 132 -26.48 -0.94 6.98
N LYS A 133 -26.35 0.29 7.47
CA LYS A 133 -26.09 1.49 6.67
C LYS A 133 -24.65 1.93 6.85
N SER A 134 -24.02 2.37 5.77
CA SER A 134 -22.71 2.98 5.79
C SER A 134 -22.81 4.50 5.76
N GLY A 135 -21.87 5.17 6.42
CA GLY A 135 -21.77 6.61 6.44
C GLY A 135 -20.44 7.07 7.01
N PHE A 136 -20.27 8.35 7.14
CA PHE A 136 -19.07 8.93 7.73
C PHE A 136 -19.39 9.67 9.02
N VAL A 137 -18.51 9.53 10.00
CA VAL A 137 -18.58 10.24 11.28
C VAL A 137 -17.38 11.15 11.48
N ASP A 138 -17.60 12.26 12.17
CA ASP A 138 -16.53 13.13 12.64
C ASP A 138 -15.84 12.57 13.89
N ARG A 139 -14.84 13.30 14.39
CA ARG A 139 -14.07 12.93 15.59
C ARG A 139 -14.90 12.86 16.89
N ASN A 140 -16.12 13.41 16.90
CA ASN A 140 -17.06 13.33 18.02
C ASN A 140 -18.06 12.17 17.86
N GLY A 141 -17.99 11.45 16.73
CA GLY A 141 -18.91 10.37 16.37
C GLY A 141 -20.26 10.86 15.87
N LEU A 142 -20.34 12.12 15.43
CA LEU A 142 -21.52 12.66 14.75
C LEU A 142 -21.51 12.22 13.30
N PHE A 143 -22.61 11.69 12.80
CA PHE A 143 -22.78 11.42 11.38
C PHE A 143 -22.80 12.71 10.58
N ILE A 144 -21.78 12.88 9.72
CA ILE A 144 -21.66 14.02 8.82
C ILE A 144 -22.24 13.67 7.45
N LEU A 145 -21.90 12.48 6.94
CA LEU A 145 -22.39 11.97 5.68
C LEU A 145 -23.18 10.68 5.93
N ASN A 146 -24.50 10.77 5.81
CA ASN A 146 -25.38 9.62 5.88
C ASN A 146 -25.71 9.18 4.45
N THR A 147 -24.86 8.37 3.87
CA THR A 147 -24.98 7.95 2.48
C THR A 147 -25.93 6.76 2.32
N PRO A 148 -26.60 6.61 1.17
CA PRO A 148 -27.45 5.45 0.89
C PRO A 148 -26.64 4.20 0.49
N PHE A 149 -25.31 4.22 0.64
CA PHE A 149 -24.42 3.20 0.12
C PHE A 149 -24.25 2.02 1.11
N GLU A 150 -23.99 0.84 0.56
CA GLU A 150 -23.78 -0.37 1.33
C GLU A 150 -22.43 -0.37 2.05
N LYS A 151 -21.42 0.24 1.41
CA LYS A 151 -20.08 0.35 1.97
C LYS A 151 -19.43 1.67 1.58
N CYS A 152 -18.71 2.26 2.51
CA CYS A 152 -17.85 3.43 2.30
C CYS A 152 -16.44 3.07 2.72
N PHE A 153 -15.45 3.55 1.97
CA PHE A 153 -14.03 3.38 2.29
C PHE A 153 -13.46 4.68 2.87
N PRO A 154 -12.33 4.63 3.58
CA PRO A 154 -11.66 5.83 4.08
C PRO A 154 -11.38 6.83 2.96
N PHE A 155 -11.44 8.10 3.29
CA PHE A 155 -11.06 9.15 2.36
C PHE A 155 -9.58 9.02 1.98
N GLN A 156 -9.32 9.10 0.68
CA GLN A 156 -7.98 9.28 0.13
C GLN A 156 -7.90 10.72 -0.36
N GLN A 157 -7.11 11.55 0.35
CA GLN A 157 -7.10 13.00 0.13
C GLN A 157 -8.51 13.61 0.23
N LYS A 158 -9.17 13.93 -0.89
CA LYS A 158 -10.47 14.61 -0.93
C LYS A 158 -11.65 13.74 -1.35
N VAL A 159 -11.40 12.49 -1.70
CA VAL A 159 -12.41 11.59 -2.25
C VAL A 159 -12.50 10.29 -1.47
N ALA A 160 -13.68 9.70 -1.43
CA ALA A 160 -13.90 8.36 -0.89
C ALA A 160 -14.62 7.48 -1.90
N VAL A 161 -14.24 6.21 -1.93
CA VAL A 161 -14.96 5.18 -2.70
C VAL A 161 -16.20 4.76 -1.94
N VAL A 162 -17.30 4.62 -2.66
CA VAL A 162 -18.58 4.12 -2.16
C VAL A 162 -19.08 2.97 -3.02
N LEU A 163 -19.78 2.01 -2.40
CA LEU A 163 -20.35 0.86 -3.10
C LEU A 163 -21.87 0.87 -3.01
N HIS A 164 -22.51 0.56 -4.14
CA HIS A 164 -23.91 0.31 -4.26
C HIS A 164 -24.16 -0.77 -5.33
N GLU A 165 -24.89 -1.83 -4.99
CA GLU A 165 -25.19 -2.95 -5.87
C GLU A 165 -23.93 -3.57 -6.53
N ASN A 166 -22.85 -3.68 -5.76
CA ASN A 166 -21.54 -4.15 -6.24
C ASN A 166 -20.91 -3.26 -7.33
N LEU A 167 -21.38 -2.02 -7.46
CA LEU A 167 -20.76 -0.99 -8.28
C LEU A 167 -20.09 0.04 -7.40
N TRP A 168 -18.93 0.54 -7.83
CA TRP A 168 -18.24 1.60 -7.10
C TRP A 168 -18.43 2.97 -7.76
N GLY A 169 -18.41 3.99 -6.93
CA GLY A 169 -18.43 5.39 -7.29
C GLY A 169 -17.59 6.22 -6.33
N LEU A 170 -17.58 7.53 -6.50
CA LEU A 170 -16.79 8.47 -5.71
C LEU A 170 -17.67 9.57 -5.12
N ILE A 171 -17.35 9.96 -3.87
CA ILE A 171 -17.92 11.13 -3.21
C ILE A 171 -16.81 12.06 -2.74
N ASP A 172 -17.14 13.36 -2.63
CA ASP A 172 -16.29 14.38 -2.01
C ASP A 172 -16.49 14.42 -0.47
N LEU A 173 -15.70 15.29 0.20
CA LEU A 173 -15.79 15.51 1.65
C LEU A 173 -17.14 16.08 2.12
N GLN A 174 -17.96 16.60 1.24
CA GLN A 174 -19.32 17.10 1.49
C GLN A 174 -20.38 16.03 1.26
N GLY A 175 -20.01 14.86 0.73
CA GLY A 175 -20.91 13.76 0.37
C GLY A 175 -21.59 13.92 -0.99
N ASN A 176 -21.14 14.87 -1.82
CA ASN A 176 -21.62 14.98 -3.19
C ASN A 176 -21.03 13.86 -4.03
N LEU A 177 -21.86 13.27 -4.90
CA LEU A 177 -21.39 12.31 -5.88
C LEU A 177 -20.53 13.01 -6.93
N LEU A 178 -19.23 12.71 -6.94
CA LEU A 178 -18.33 13.06 -8.04
C LEU A 178 -18.51 12.07 -9.20
N LEU A 179 -18.68 10.80 -8.85
CA LEU A 179 -18.93 9.73 -9.79
C LEU A 179 -20.02 8.83 -9.22
N PRO A 180 -21.19 8.70 -9.90
CA PRO A 180 -22.21 7.73 -9.51
C PRO A 180 -21.66 6.30 -9.55
N PRO A 181 -22.08 5.39 -8.65
CA PRO A 181 -21.73 3.99 -8.73
C PRO A 181 -22.13 3.37 -10.07
N GLN A 182 -21.15 3.00 -10.88
CA GLN A 182 -21.39 2.50 -12.23
C GLN A 182 -20.34 1.48 -12.70
N PHE A 183 -19.23 1.34 -12.01
CA PHE A 183 -18.19 0.41 -12.39
C PHE A 183 -18.17 -0.80 -11.46
N PRO A 184 -18.03 -2.04 -11.99
CA PRO A 184 -17.99 -3.24 -11.18
C PRO A 184 -16.88 -3.18 -10.12
N TYR A 185 -17.23 -3.49 -8.87
CA TYR A 185 -16.25 -3.64 -7.79
C TYR A 185 -15.68 -5.06 -7.79
N ASN A 186 -14.40 -5.20 -8.10
CA ASN A 186 -13.68 -6.46 -8.02
C ASN A 186 -12.61 -6.34 -6.93
N ALA A 187 -12.82 -7.03 -5.79
CA ALA A 187 -11.80 -7.12 -4.74
C ALA A 187 -10.49 -7.70 -5.31
N GLY A 188 -9.45 -6.88 -5.45
CA GLY A 188 -8.14 -7.29 -5.98
C GLY A 188 -7.74 -6.67 -7.33
N THR A 189 -8.62 -5.95 -8.02
CA THR A 189 -8.25 -5.13 -9.17
C THR A 189 -8.83 -3.74 -9.00
N ALA A 190 -7.99 -2.71 -9.08
CA ALA A 190 -8.33 -1.30 -9.30
C ALA A 190 -9.69 -0.87 -8.70
N ASN A 191 -9.74 -0.69 -7.39
CA ASN A 191 -10.99 -0.46 -6.65
C ASN A 191 -11.16 0.98 -6.19
N GLY A 192 -10.69 1.93 -7.02
CA GLY A 192 -10.72 3.36 -6.70
C GLY A 192 -9.65 3.76 -5.68
N GLU A 193 -8.56 2.97 -5.55
CA GLU A 193 -7.35 3.44 -4.90
C GLU A 193 -6.64 4.41 -5.84
N PHE A 194 -6.26 5.58 -5.31
CA PHE A 194 -5.63 6.62 -6.08
C PHE A 194 -4.13 6.61 -5.87
N PHE A 195 -3.39 6.45 -6.97
CA PHE A 195 -1.95 6.59 -7.04
C PHE A 195 -1.64 7.76 -7.98
N ASP A 196 -0.84 8.70 -7.50
CA ASP A 196 -0.52 9.91 -8.25
C ASP A 196 -1.79 10.62 -8.81
N GLU A 197 -2.85 10.74 -7.97
CA GLU A 197 -4.15 11.36 -8.24
C GLU A 197 -5.05 10.63 -9.27
N MET A 198 -4.66 9.44 -9.69
CA MET A 198 -5.36 8.64 -10.68
C MET A 198 -5.71 7.27 -10.12
N ALA A 199 -6.90 6.77 -10.41
CA ALA A 199 -7.31 5.42 -10.11
C ALA A 199 -7.59 4.64 -11.38
N ILE A 200 -7.14 3.39 -11.43
CA ILE A 200 -7.47 2.48 -12.52
C ILE A 200 -8.94 2.06 -12.39
N PHE A 201 -9.66 1.97 -13.50
CA PHE A 201 -10.95 1.30 -13.57
C PHE A 201 -11.04 0.41 -14.79
N LYS A 202 -11.94 -0.55 -14.73
CA LYS A 202 -12.10 -1.56 -15.78
C LYS A 202 -13.54 -1.61 -16.25
N VAL A 203 -13.72 -1.58 -17.56
CA VAL A 203 -15.01 -1.83 -18.21
C VAL A 203 -14.83 -3.00 -19.18
N GLU A 204 -15.65 -4.03 -19.03
CA GLU A 204 -15.48 -5.31 -19.74
C GLU A 204 -14.09 -5.90 -19.45
N ASN A 205 -13.21 -5.93 -20.44
CA ASN A 205 -11.83 -6.40 -20.28
C ASN A 205 -10.80 -5.33 -20.62
N LYS A 206 -11.19 -4.04 -20.60
CA LYS A 206 -10.31 -2.92 -20.92
C LYS A 206 -10.14 -2.00 -19.71
N PHE A 207 -8.93 -1.49 -19.54
CA PHE A 207 -8.53 -0.62 -18.44
C PHE A 207 -8.49 0.84 -18.91
N GLY A 208 -8.93 1.73 -18.05
CA GLY A 208 -8.87 3.19 -18.18
C GLY A 208 -8.49 3.81 -16.84
N PHE A 209 -8.45 5.13 -16.78
CA PHE A 209 -8.11 5.87 -15.57
C PHE A 209 -9.11 6.97 -15.28
N ILE A 210 -9.40 7.15 -14.01
CA ILE A 210 -10.26 8.19 -13.48
C ILE A 210 -9.46 9.09 -12.53
N SER A 211 -9.69 10.41 -12.62
CA SER A 211 -9.07 11.38 -11.70
C SER A 211 -9.83 11.47 -10.37
N GLN A 212 -9.22 12.07 -9.37
CA GLN A 212 -9.86 12.35 -8.07
C GLN A 212 -11.07 13.27 -8.17
N ASP A 213 -11.22 14.03 -9.26
CA ASP A 213 -12.42 14.85 -9.52
C ASP A 213 -13.60 14.04 -10.07
N GLY A 214 -13.44 12.71 -10.20
CA GLY A 214 -14.46 11.82 -10.76
C GLY A 214 -14.56 11.87 -12.29
N LEU A 215 -13.59 12.49 -12.95
CA LEU A 215 -13.57 12.59 -14.41
C LEU A 215 -12.84 11.40 -15.02
N ILE A 216 -13.39 10.84 -16.09
CA ILE A 216 -12.69 9.83 -16.87
C ILE A 216 -11.56 10.53 -17.63
N ALA A 217 -10.33 10.38 -17.17
CA ALA A 217 -9.15 10.97 -17.78
C ALA A 217 -8.64 10.12 -18.95
N VAL A 218 -8.77 8.81 -18.86
CA VAL A 218 -8.39 7.85 -19.88
C VAL A 218 -9.51 6.85 -20.10
N MET A 219 -10.09 6.85 -21.30
CA MET A 219 -11.15 5.89 -21.64
C MET A 219 -10.65 4.45 -21.63
N PRO A 220 -11.48 3.49 -21.16
CA PRO A 220 -11.08 2.06 -21.12
C PRO A 220 -10.77 1.52 -22.51
N ARG A 221 -9.51 1.29 -22.80
CA ARG A 221 -9.03 0.77 -24.09
C ARG A 221 -7.80 -0.14 -23.97
N TYR A 222 -7.08 -0.09 -22.86
CA TYR A 222 -5.86 -0.84 -22.66
C TYR A 222 -6.15 -2.29 -22.21
N GLU A 223 -5.29 -3.23 -22.64
CA GLU A 223 -5.39 -4.64 -22.30
C GLU A 223 -4.94 -4.93 -20.86
N SER A 224 -4.01 -4.14 -20.38
CA SER A 224 -3.50 -4.11 -18.99
C SER A 224 -3.10 -2.69 -18.64
N ALA A 225 -3.08 -2.37 -17.35
CA ALA A 225 -2.62 -1.10 -16.82
C ALA A 225 -2.02 -1.30 -15.43
N GLY A 226 -0.91 -0.63 -15.13
CA GLY A 226 -0.40 -0.41 -13.80
C GLY A 226 -0.75 0.99 -13.29
N ASP A 227 -0.57 1.21 -11.99
CA ASP A 227 -0.87 2.50 -11.37
C ASP A 227 0.04 3.61 -11.90
N PHE A 228 -0.45 4.85 -11.79
CA PHE A 228 0.40 6.01 -12.03
C PHE A 228 1.46 6.13 -10.94
N SER A 229 2.70 6.30 -11.36
CA SER A 229 3.82 6.60 -10.50
C SER A 229 4.74 7.59 -11.20
N GLU A 230 5.13 8.64 -10.51
CA GLU A 230 5.97 9.72 -11.05
C GLU A 230 5.41 10.33 -12.36
N GLY A 231 4.08 10.41 -12.47
CA GLY A 231 3.37 11.00 -13.62
C GLY A 231 3.22 10.11 -14.84
N LEU A 232 3.65 8.86 -14.78
CA LEU A 232 3.54 7.88 -15.87
C LEU A 232 2.90 6.58 -15.39
N ALA A 233 2.13 5.93 -16.27
CA ALA A 233 1.55 4.61 -16.02
C ALA A 233 1.94 3.64 -17.13
N PRO A 234 2.39 2.40 -16.81
CA PRO A 234 2.56 1.36 -17.80
C PRO A 234 1.19 0.87 -18.27
N VAL A 235 0.99 0.78 -19.57
CA VAL A 235 -0.24 0.27 -20.17
C VAL A 235 0.10 -0.67 -21.32
N GLN A 236 -0.76 -1.66 -21.54
CA GLN A 236 -0.57 -2.65 -22.59
C GLN A 236 -1.53 -2.43 -23.76
N MET A 237 -1.00 -2.48 -24.96
CA MET A 237 -1.77 -2.47 -26.20
C MET A 237 -1.09 -3.40 -27.23
N HIS A 238 -1.90 -4.23 -27.90
CA HIS A 238 -1.39 -5.23 -28.86
C HIS A 238 -0.31 -6.16 -28.27
N GLY A 239 -0.48 -6.55 -27.01
CA GLY A 239 0.44 -7.45 -26.29
C GLY A 239 1.79 -6.81 -25.91
N LYS A 240 1.97 -5.50 -26.10
CA LYS A 240 3.18 -4.76 -25.72
C LYS A 240 2.89 -3.65 -24.73
N TYR A 241 3.80 -3.43 -23.80
CA TYR A 241 3.74 -2.33 -22.84
C TYR A 241 4.44 -1.09 -23.37
N GLY A 242 3.86 0.04 -23.07
CA GLY A 242 4.39 1.40 -23.19
C GLY A 242 3.94 2.22 -21.99
N PHE A 243 4.24 3.51 -21.97
CA PHE A 243 3.86 4.38 -20.85
C PHE A 243 3.10 5.60 -21.35
N ILE A 244 2.05 5.94 -20.64
CA ILE A 244 1.22 7.14 -20.88
C ILE A 244 1.35 8.12 -19.73
N ASN A 245 1.08 9.40 -20.01
CA ASN A 245 0.89 10.41 -18.98
C ASN A 245 -0.60 10.53 -18.58
N LYS A 246 -0.91 11.39 -17.59
CA LYS A 246 -2.26 11.62 -17.07
C LYS A 246 -3.24 12.21 -18.13
N LYS A 247 -2.75 12.69 -19.28
CA LYS A 247 -3.55 13.20 -20.39
C LYS A 247 -3.79 12.16 -21.48
N ASP A 248 -3.43 10.89 -21.24
CA ASP A 248 -3.52 9.81 -22.22
C ASP A 248 -2.58 9.99 -23.42
N GLU A 249 -1.49 10.76 -23.26
CA GLU A 249 -0.46 10.91 -24.28
C GLU A 249 0.57 9.79 -24.14
N LEU A 250 0.88 9.09 -25.21
CA LEU A 250 1.92 8.06 -25.25
C LEU A 250 3.28 8.71 -25.13
N VAL A 251 3.97 8.50 -23.99
CA VAL A 251 5.31 9.05 -23.72
C VAL A 251 6.38 8.05 -24.14
N ILE A 252 6.19 6.77 -23.85
CA ILE A 252 7.12 5.70 -24.18
C ILE A 252 6.37 4.67 -25.05
N PRO A 253 6.87 4.35 -26.25
CA PRO A 253 6.18 3.49 -27.22
C PRO A 253 5.87 2.08 -26.70
N PHE A 254 4.85 1.43 -27.29
CA PHE A 254 4.47 0.03 -27.03
C PHE A 254 5.48 -0.95 -27.63
N ILE A 255 6.62 -1.15 -26.99
CA ILE A 255 7.71 -2.01 -27.49
C ILE A 255 8.13 -3.09 -26.49
N PHE A 256 7.77 -2.95 -25.21
CA PHE A 256 8.23 -3.86 -24.17
C PHE A 256 7.30 -5.08 -24.00
N GLU A 257 7.87 -6.21 -23.60
CA GLU A 257 7.13 -7.44 -23.30
C GLU A 257 6.44 -7.36 -21.96
N ASP A 258 7.04 -6.60 -21.02
CA ASP A 258 6.51 -6.36 -19.69
C ASP A 258 7.07 -5.04 -19.14
N ALA A 259 6.38 -4.42 -18.17
CA ALA A 259 6.78 -3.15 -17.59
C ALA A 259 6.27 -3.02 -16.16
N GLY A 260 7.13 -2.53 -15.27
CA GLY A 260 6.73 -2.13 -13.92
C GLY A 260 6.53 -0.62 -13.79
N LEU A 261 6.26 -0.16 -12.58
CA LEU A 261 6.05 1.25 -12.26
C LEU A 261 7.38 1.99 -12.21
N PHE A 262 7.34 3.31 -12.43
CA PHE A 262 8.48 4.17 -12.13
C PHE A 262 8.70 4.25 -10.62
N SER A 263 9.94 4.11 -10.21
CA SER A 263 10.41 4.32 -8.84
C SER A 263 11.81 4.91 -8.89
N GLU A 264 12.03 6.02 -8.20
CA GLU A 264 13.31 6.75 -8.17
C GLU A 264 13.82 7.12 -9.58
N GLY A 265 12.88 7.49 -10.47
CA GLY A 265 13.15 7.92 -11.84
C GLY A 265 13.42 6.79 -12.84
N LEU A 266 13.32 5.53 -12.42
CA LEU A 266 13.57 4.35 -13.25
C LEU A 266 12.39 3.38 -13.24
N ALA A 267 12.09 2.77 -14.37
CA ALA A 267 11.13 1.70 -14.50
C ALA A 267 11.79 0.44 -15.04
N GLN A 268 11.50 -0.71 -14.45
CA GLN A 268 11.89 -1.99 -14.99
C GLN A 268 11.05 -2.34 -16.21
N VAL A 269 11.69 -2.76 -17.28
CA VAL A 269 11.03 -3.20 -18.51
C VAL A 269 11.71 -4.43 -19.09
N ARG A 270 10.90 -5.29 -19.74
CA ARG A 270 11.38 -6.53 -20.35
C ARG A 270 11.44 -6.39 -21.86
N GLN A 271 12.57 -6.76 -22.43
CA GLN A 271 12.77 -6.80 -23.87
C GLN A 271 13.67 -7.99 -24.24
N HIS A 272 13.32 -8.72 -25.29
CA HIS A 272 14.04 -9.94 -25.72
C HIS A 272 14.19 -10.99 -24.59
N GLY A 273 13.15 -11.13 -23.76
CA GLY A 273 13.12 -12.07 -22.63
C GLY A 273 13.92 -11.64 -21.41
N GLN A 274 14.63 -10.51 -21.44
CA GLN A 274 15.45 -10.02 -20.33
C GLN A 274 14.95 -8.68 -19.79
N TRP A 275 15.18 -8.45 -18.50
CA TRP A 275 14.84 -7.22 -17.81
C TRP A 275 15.99 -6.23 -17.78
N GLY A 276 15.66 -4.96 -17.88
CA GLY A 276 16.55 -3.82 -17.69
C GLY A 276 15.76 -2.64 -17.11
N TYR A 277 16.38 -1.48 -17.08
CA TYR A 277 15.76 -0.27 -16.54
C TYR A 277 15.87 0.89 -17.51
N ILE A 278 14.77 1.62 -17.67
CA ILE A 278 14.68 2.82 -18.51
C ILE A 278 14.43 4.06 -17.64
N ASN A 279 14.81 5.23 -18.12
CA ASN A 279 14.45 6.52 -17.55
C ASN A 279 13.07 6.96 -18.05
N ARG A 280 12.56 8.10 -17.55
CA ARG A 280 11.24 8.64 -17.92
C ARG A 280 11.12 9.10 -19.37
N ALA A 281 12.24 9.25 -20.10
CA ALA A 281 12.25 9.52 -21.55
C ALA A 281 12.17 8.23 -22.39
N GLY A 282 12.28 7.06 -21.76
CA GLY A 282 12.32 5.75 -22.43
C GLY A 282 13.73 5.30 -22.83
N ASP A 283 14.78 6.04 -22.42
CA ASP A 283 16.15 5.64 -22.70
C ASP A 283 16.64 4.60 -21.72
N TRP A 284 17.40 3.63 -22.19
CA TRP A 284 18.03 2.63 -21.35
C TRP A 284 19.02 3.26 -20.36
N ARG A 285 18.73 3.14 -19.08
CA ARG A 285 19.70 3.42 -18.01
C ARG A 285 20.54 2.19 -17.73
N ILE A 286 19.90 1.03 -17.69
CA ILE A 286 20.55 -0.27 -17.54
C ILE A 286 19.96 -1.17 -18.64
N PRO A 287 20.73 -1.56 -19.69
CA PRO A 287 20.24 -2.41 -20.76
C PRO A 287 19.74 -3.77 -20.26
N PRO A 288 18.83 -4.43 -21.03
CA PRO A 288 18.29 -5.74 -20.67
C PRO A 288 19.40 -6.77 -20.52
N LYS A 289 19.52 -7.37 -19.34
CA LYS A 289 20.54 -8.37 -19.03
C LYS A 289 20.22 -9.26 -17.84
N PHE A 290 19.08 -9.03 -17.17
CA PHE A 290 18.66 -9.76 -15.97
C PHE A 290 17.49 -10.68 -16.26
N ASP A 291 17.41 -11.79 -15.53
CA ASP A 291 16.31 -12.74 -15.63
C ASP A 291 15.11 -12.29 -14.78
N HIS A 292 15.38 -11.70 -13.58
CA HIS A 292 14.39 -11.06 -12.72
C HIS A 292 14.92 -9.76 -12.12
N VAL A 293 14.01 -8.82 -11.86
CA VAL A 293 14.33 -7.51 -11.25
C VAL A 293 13.18 -7.05 -10.36
N LEU A 294 13.51 -6.23 -9.35
CA LEU A 294 12.56 -5.47 -8.56
C LEU A 294 12.74 -3.97 -8.79
N PRO A 295 11.75 -3.12 -8.45
CA PRO A 295 11.89 -1.66 -8.53
C PRO A 295 13.07 -1.16 -7.69
N PHE A 296 13.62 -0.01 -8.05
CA PHE A 296 14.55 0.70 -7.19
C PHE A 296 13.85 1.18 -5.92
N ASN A 297 14.51 1.00 -4.79
CA ASN A 297 14.05 1.46 -3.48
C ASN A 297 15.28 1.85 -2.64
N HIS A 298 15.32 3.10 -2.14
CA HIS A 298 16.46 3.67 -1.40
C HIS A 298 17.80 3.52 -2.15
N GLY A 299 17.79 3.80 -3.47
CA GLY A 299 18.98 3.78 -4.32
C GLY A 299 19.47 2.37 -4.70
N LEU A 300 18.77 1.32 -4.36
CA LEU A 300 19.14 -0.06 -4.67
C LEU A 300 17.99 -0.82 -5.36
N ALA A 301 18.34 -1.76 -6.23
CA ALA A 301 17.39 -2.70 -6.81
C ALA A 301 17.90 -4.13 -6.71
N TRP A 302 17.02 -5.06 -6.37
CA TRP A 302 17.26 -6.49 -6.47
C TRP A 302 17.20 -6.91 -7.94
N THR A 303 18.22 -7.66 -8.38
CA THR A 303 18.26 -8.27 -9.69
C THR A 303 18.77 -9.70 -9.60
N GLU A 304 18.26 -10.56 -10.47
CA GLU A 304 18.72 -11.94 -10.59
C GLU A 304 19.26 -12.16 -12.00
N LYS A 305 20.39 -12.81 -12.07
CA LYS A 305 20.96 -13.29 -13.31
C LYS A 305 21.63 -14.65 -13.09
N GLU A 306 21.23 -15.65 -13.91
CA GLU A 306 21.79 -17.00 -13.86
C GLU A 306 21.64 -17.64 -12.47
N GLY A 307 20.48 -17.42 -11.81
CA GLY A 307 20.19 -17.94 -10.48
C GLY A 307 20.88 -17.20 -9.33
N ILE A 308 21.64 -16.14 -9.59
CA ILE A 308 22.38 -15.38 -8.57
C ILE A 308 21.70 -14.03 -8.36
N TRP A 309 21.27 -13.78 -7.13
CA TRP A 309 20.70 -12.50 -6.71
C TRP A 309 21.77 -11.46 -6.39
N ARG A 310 21.49 -10.23 -6.74
CA ARG A 310 22.40 -9.07 -6.57
C ARG A 310 21.62 -7.83 -6.20
N TYR A 311 22.25 -6.96 -5.42
CA TYR A 311 21.85 -5.55 -5.36
C TYR A 311 22.68 -4.74 -6.33
N ILE A 312 22.02 -3.87 -7.07
CA ILE A 312 22.66 -2.90 -7.97
C ILE A 312 22.24 -1.48 -7.61
N ASN A 313 23.08 -0.49 -7.93
CA ASN A 313 22.74 0.93 -7.85
C ASN A 313 22.11 1.42 -9.18
N PRO A 314 21.62 2.68 -9.28
CA PRO A 314 21.04 3.23 -10.50
C PRO A 314 22.02 3.37 -11.68
N ALA A 315 23.33 3.26 -11.47
CA ALA A 315 24.32 3.17 -12.54
C ALA A 315 24.45 1.75 -13.11
N GLY A 316 23.87 0.76 -12.44
CA GLY A 316 23.96 -0.65 -12.79
C GLY A 316 25.19 -1.35 -12.22
N ASP A 317 25.90 -0.68 -11.29
CA ASP A 317 27.04 -1.27 -10.60
C ASP A 317 26.54 -2.23 -9.53
N GLN A 318 27.20 -3.38 -9.42
CA GLN A 318 26.89 -4.36 -8.40
C GLN A 318 27.40 -3.87 -7.03
N ILE A 319 26.48 -3.69 -6.08
CA ILE A 319 26.79 -3.29 -4.71
C ILE A 319 27.00 -4.53 -3.82
N TRP A 320 26.19 -5.56 -4.05
CA TRP A 320 26.26 -6.82 -3.32
C TRP A 320 25.81 -7.97 -4.22
N LYS A 321 26.32 -9.18 -3.98
CA LYS A 321 25.79 -10.43 -4.55
C LYS A 321 25.67 -11.50 -3.47
N GLU A 322 24.70 -12.38 -3.65
CA GLU A 322 24.59 -13.60 -2.86
C GLU A 322 25.87 -14.44 -3.00
N GLN A 323 26.43 -14.87 -1.88
CA GLN A 323 27.58 -15.79 -1.90
C GLN A 323 27.07 -17.18 -2.28
N GLU A 324 27.72 -17.81 -3.25
CA GLU A 324 27.50 -19.23 -3.52
C GLU A 324 27.78 -20.02 -2.23
N VAL A 325 26.73 -20.59 -1.65
CA VAL A 325 26.88 -21.57 -0.58
C VAL A 325 27.46 -22.81 -1.26
N MET A 326 28.77 -22.98 -1.18
CA MET A 326 29.36 -24.28 -1.50
C MET A 326 28.73 -25.30 -0.56
N MET A 327 27.81 -26.12 -1.10
CA MET A 327 27.40 -27.34 -0.42
C MET A 327 28.66 -28.22 -0.34
N ILE A 328 29.22 -28.29 0.86
CA ILE A 328 30.26 -29.25 1.23
C ILE A 328 29.58 -30.56 1.58
#